data_43e73b7171ba44769ff87328b38af2fb
#
_entry.id   43e73b7171ba44769ff87328b38af2fb
#
_cell.length_a   1.000
_cell.length_b   1.000
_cell.length_c   1.000
_cell.angle_alpha   90.00
_cell.angle_beta   90.00
_cell.angle_gamma   90.00
#
_symmetry.space_group_name_H-M   'P 1'
#
loop_
_entity.id
_entity.type
_entity.pdbx_description
1 polymer ?
#
loop_
_entity_poly.entity_id
_entity_poly.type
_entity_poly.pdbx_seq_one_letter_code
_entity_poly.pdbx_strand_id
1 'polypeptide(L)'
;VAKSSTGKWVSRVGASGGGKAYKKSRPSNYYGVLAIIVILGLAMTVYSRYEYQNPSVATTTAAGVPPVIGTSWYEAMNVDACGVNYSLSPDTTTQIGFTIGANNVLHVAPVSATETGTKATLALFATEHHGIVATSSSLALPTPTGIANKATSWKNGDVCGPQTKYAGKTGTVEYAYWMFGQTKPTVVTDPAKVPFSANQMYVTMAFLPSGVTPSKPSAQTIIAMSKSIQAAASTTTTTTPGGSXSTIPVGSTVIPGSSTTILPTTTTPKG
;
A
#
# COMPACT_ATOMS: atom_id res chain seq x y z
N VAL A 1 -97.45 27.96 16.11
CA VAL A 1 -96.68 26.77 15.93
C VAL A 1 -95.20 27.19 15.70
N ALA A 2 -94.34 27.05 16.76
CA ALA A 2 -92.91 27.42 16.71
C ALA A 2 -92.14 26.36 15.98
N LYS A 3 -91.44 26.68 14.88
CA LYS A 3 -90.52 25.81 14.18
C LYS A 3 -89.20 25.70 14.98
N SER A 4 -88.92 24.51 15.42
CA SER A 4 -87.72 24.16 16.16
C SER A 4 -86.43 24.45 15.31
N SER A 5 -85.55 25.28 15.87
CA SER A 5 -84.29 25.70 15.22
C SER A 5 -83.12 24.71 15.42
N THR A 6 -83.41 23.45 15.78
CA THR A 6 -82.40 22.46 16.13
C THR A 6 -81.61 21.92 14.96
N GLY A 7 -82.05 22.13 13.71
CA GLY A 7 -81.35 21.57 12.55
C GLY A 7 -80.05 22.28 12.12
N LYS A 8 -79.89 23.56 12.47
CA LYS A 8 -78.70 24.34 12.02
C LYS A 8 -77.45 24.11 12.81
N TRP A 9 -77.59 23.68 14.07
CA TRP A 9 -76.42 23.45 14.92
C TRP A 9 -75.74 22.14 14.57
N VAL A 10 -76.47 21.12 14.23
CA VAL A 10 -75.88 19.79 13.92
C VAL A 10 -75.14 19.84 12.58
N SER A 11 -75.57 20.60 11.62
CA SER A 11 -74.87 20.70 10.31
C SER A 11 -73.55 21.47 10.42
N ARG A 12 -73.37 22.37 11.39
CA ARG A 12 -72.14 23.11 11.60
C ARG A 12 -71.11 22.24 12.26
N VAL A 13 -71.43 21.34 13.17
CA VAL A 13 -70.48 20.44 13.83
C VAL A 13 -69.96 19.38 12.85
N GLY A 14 -70.84 18.92 11.94
CA GLY A 14 -70.40 17.97 10.90
C GLY A 14 -69.49 18.58 9.84
N ALA A 15 -69.67 19.91 9.54
CA ALA A 15 -68.81 20.56 8.54
C ALA A 15 -67.43 20.98 9.06
N SER A 16 -67.29 21.15 10.38
CA SER A 16 -65.98 21.42 10.99
C SER A 16 -65.29 20.15 11.52
N GLY A 17 -66.00 19.01 11.44
CA GLY A 17 -65.49 17.73 11.93
C GLY A 17 -64.33 17.22 11.03
N GLY A 18 -63.17 17.17 11.58
CA GLY A 18 -61.98 16.41 11.44
C GLY A 18 -61.56 15.71 10.12
N GLY A 19 -62.37 15.80 9.07
CA GLY A 19 -62.06 15.06 7.85
C GLY A 19 -60.89 15.62 7.03
N LYS A 20 -60.49 16.88 7.26
CA LYS A 20 -59.36 17.47 6.55
C LYS A 20 -58.02 17.39 7.30
N ALA A 21 -58.05 17.06 8.59
CA ALA A 21 -56.83 16.97 9.38
C ALA A 21 -56.07 15.68 9.16
N TYR A 22 -56.67 14.68 8.51
CA TYR A 22 -56.05 13.37 8.24
C TYR A 22 -55.71 13.14 6.77
N LYS A 23 -55.60 14.19 5.96
CA LYS A 23 -54.89 14.04 4.71
C LYS A 23 -53.39 13.99 5.05
N LYS A 24 -52.93 12.80 5.45
CA LYS A 24 -51.55 12.45 5.70
C LYS A 24 -50.79 12.88 4.45
N SER A 25 -50.10 14.02 4.53
CA SER A 25 -49.15 14.39 3.48
C SER A 25 -48.19 13.24 3.37
N ARG A 26 -48.22 12.52 2.27
CA ARG A 26 -47.28 11.46 2.02
C ARG A 26 -45.89 12.06 2.19
N PRO A 27 -45.01 11.48 3.05
CA PRO A 27 -43.70 12.05 3.24
C PRO A 27 -42.86 11.80 1.98
N SER A 28 -43.14 12.55 0.93
CA SER A 28 -42.41 12.45 -0.33
C SER A 28 -40.90 12.68 -0.10
N ASN A 29 -40.59 13.46 0.94
CA ASN A 29 -39.20 13.74 1.30
C ASN A 29 -38.52 12.59 2.07
N TYR A 30 -39.30 11.68 2.69
CA TYR A 30 -38.74 10.58 3.45
C TYR A 30 -37.90 9.63 2.55
N TYR A 31 -38.48 9.24 1.42
CA TYR A 31 -37.77 8.37 0.48
C TYR A 31 -36.58 9.08 -0.18
N GLY A 32 -36.70 10.39 -0.41
CA GLY A 32 -35.62 11.21 -0.90
C GLY A 32 -34.43 11.25 0.07
N VAL A 33 -34.71 11.50 1.35
CA VAL A 33 -33.66 11.51 2.39
C VAL A 33 -33.02 10.12 2.53
N LEU A 34 -33.83 9.07 2.52
CA LEU A 34 -33.32 7.70 2.61
C LEU A 34 -32.43 7.35 1.42
N ALA A 35 -32.83 7.75 0.21
CA ALA A 35 -32.02 7.54 -1.00
C ALA A 35 -30.68 8.27 -0.90
N ILE A 36 -30.66 9.51 -0.40
CA ILE A 36 -29.44 10.29 -0.22
C ILE A 36 -28.50 9.59 0.78
N ILE A 37 -29.03 9.08 1.90
CA ILE A 37 -28.24 8.37 2.92
C ILE A 37 -27.60 7.11 2.32
N VAL A 38 -28.37 6.34 1.55
CA VAL A 38 -27.85 5.13 0.89
C VAL A 38 -26.76 5.47 -0.11
N ILE A 39 -26.97 6.50 -0.94
CA ILE A 39 -25.97 6.93 -1.94
C ILE A 39 -24.69 7.40 -1.24
N LEU A 40 -24.82 8.21 -0.19
CA LEU A 40 -23.65 8.67 0.59
C LEU A 40 -22.92 7.50 1.26
N GLY A 41 -23.65 6.55 1.80
CA GLY A 41 -23.06 5.34 2.39
C GLY A 41 -22.28 4.52 1.37
N LEU A 42 -22.86 4.31 0.19
CA LEU A 42 -22.20 3.62 -0.90
C LEU A 42 -20.96 4.40 -1.39
N ALA A 43 -21.11 5.71 -1.56
CA ALA A 43 -19.98 6.57 -1.97
C ALA A 43 -18.85 6.52 -0.94
N MET A 44 -19.17 6.57 0.34
CA MET A 44 -18.16 6.45 1.41
C MET A 44 -17.48 5.07 1.42
N THR A 45 -18.24 4.00 1.21
CA THR A 45 -17.66 2.65 1.13
C THR A 45 -16.74 2.49 -0.08
N VAL A 46 -17.14 2.99 -1.22
CA VAL A 46 -16.31 2.96 -2.44
C VAL A 46 -15.07 3.84 -2.24
N TYR A 47 -15.23 5.03 -1.68
CA TYR A 47 -14.12 5.96 -1.41
C TYR A 47 -13.13 5.34 -0.40
N SER A 48 -13.64 4.78 0.69
CA SER A 48 -12.81 4.13 1.70
C SER A 48 -12.04 2.94 1.11
N ARG A 49 -12.70 2.14 0.25
CA ARG A 49 -12.03 1.04 -0.44
C ARG A 49 -10.98 1.54 -1.43
N TYR A 50 -11.27 2.61 -2.15
CA TYR A 50 -10.32 3.26 -3.06
C TYR A 50 -9.11 3.78 -2.29
N GLU A 51 -9.33 4.46 -1.18
CA GLU A 51 -8.26 5.00 -0.33
C GLU A 51 -7.44 3.89 0.32
N TYR A 52 -8.10 2.79 0.72
CA TYR A 52 -7.41 1.60 1.26
C TYR A 52 -6.54 0.93 0.21
N GLN A 53 -7.00 0.88 -1.04
CA GLN A 53 -6.23 0.32 -2.15
C GLN A 53 -5.17 1.29 -2.67
N ASN A 54 -5.34 2.59 -2.44
CA ASN A 54 -4.42 3.63 -2.87
C ASN A 54 -4.07 4.52 -1.66
N PRO A 55 -3.38 3.98 -0.66
CA PRO A 55 -3.08 4.79 0.53
C PRO A 55 -2.22 5.99 0.13
N SER A 56 -2.77 7.18 0.31
CA SER A 56 -2.03 8.42 0.18
C SER A 56 -1.18 8.60 1.43
N VAL A 57 -0.03 7.97 1.43
CA VAL A 57 0.95 8.26 2.48
C VAL A 57 1.50 9.66 2.19
N ALA A 58 1.16 10.58 3.05
CA ALA A 58 1.71 11.92 2.98
C ALA A 58 3.21 11.84 3.31
N THR A 59 3.99 11.47 2.31
CA THR A 59 5.43 11.54 2.41
C THR A 59 5.87 12.91 1.96
N THR A 60 6.43 13.64 2.88
CA THR A 60 7.06 14.93 2.62
C THR A 60 8.40 14.79 1.89
N THR A 61 8.68 13.63 1.31
CA THR A 61 9.90 13.44 0.55
C THR A 61 9.73 14.12 -0.82
N ALA A 62 10.43 15.19 -1.02
CA ALA A 62 10.46 15.86 -2.32
C ALA A 62 10.92 14.88 -3.39
N ALA A 63 10.13 14.74 -4.45
CA ALA A 63 10.48 13.91 -5.57
C ALA A 63 11.80 14.40 -6.19
N GLY A 64 12.74 13.49 -6.33
CA GLY A 64 13.99 13.78 -7.02
C GLY A 64 15.22 14.05 -6.14
N VAL A 65 15.10 13.91 -4.82
CA VAL A 65 16.29 13.94 -3.97
C VAL A 65 16.87 12.52 -3.89
N PRO A 66 18.07 12.27 -4.40
CA PRO A 66 18.64 10.93 -4.35
C PRO A 66 18.83 10.43 -2.92
N PRO A 67 18.86 9.12 -2.67
CA PRO A 67 19.06 8.62 -1.32
C PRO A 67 20.46 8.94 -0.81
N VAL A 68 20.54 9.25 0.47
CA VAL A 68 21.80 9.50 1.19
C VAL A 68 21.90 8.52 2.36
N ILE A 69 23.07 8.43 2.98
CA ILE A 69 23.21 7.62 4.21
C ILE A 69 22.23 8.15 5.25
N GLY A 70 21.45 7.26 5.83
CA GLY A 70 20.38 7.58 6.76
C GLY A 70 18.99 7.69 6.12
N THR A 71 18.91 7.64 4.79
CA THR A 71 17.62 7.49 4.09
C THR A 71 17.02 6.12 4.42
N SER A 72 15.69 6.07 4.55
CA SER A 72 14.94 4.81 4.68
C SER A 72 13.72 4.92 3.80
N TRP A 73 13.78 4.31 2.62
CA TRP A 73 12.72 4.33 1.62
C TRP A 73 12.21 2.92 1.35
N TYR A 74 10.97 2.83 0.96
CA TYR A 74 10.33 1.55 0.61
C TYR A 74 9.76 1.64 -0.79
N GLU A 75 10.02 0.63 -1.60
CA GLU A 75 9.58 0.54 -2.98
C GLU A 75 8.89 -0.80 -3.22
N ALA A 76 7.93 -0.80 -4.13
CA ALA A 76 7.24 -2.04 -4.50
C ALA A 76 7.95 -2.64 -5.73
N MET A 77 8.41 -3.88 -5.60
CA MET A 77 9.09 -4.58 -6.69
C MET A 77 8.20 -5.68 -7.29
N ASN A 78 8.43 -5.95 -8.56
CA ASN A 78 7.82 -7.08 -9.25
C ASN A 78 8.85 -7.72 -10.19
N VAL A 79 8.67 -8.99 -10.46
CA VAL A 79 9.38 -9.68 -11.55
C VAL A 79 8.32 -10.33 -12.43
N ASP A 80 8.24 -9.88 -13.68
CA ASP A 80 7.23 -10.31 -14.67
C ASP A 80 7.93 -11.04 -15.81
N ALA A 81 8.01 -12.36 -15.73
CA ALA A 81 8.60 -13.13 -16.80
C ALA A 81 7.52 -13.88 -17.60
N CYS A 82 7.38 -13.50 -18.85
CA CYS A 82 6.39 -14.09 -19.77
C CYS A 82 4.95 -13.98 -19.27
N GLY A 83 4.63 -12.92 -18.52
CA GLY A 83 3.30 -12.71 -17.92
C GLY A 83 3.05 -13.53 -16.67
N VAL A 84 4.10 -14.07 -16.07
CA VAL A 84 4.06 -14.75 -14.76
C VAL A 84 4.83 -13.90 -13.76
N ASN A 85 4.19 -13.60 -12.64
CA ASN A 85 4.84 -12.86 -11.57
C ASN A 85 5.62 -13.79 -10.65
N TYR A 86 6.83 -13.40 -10.32
CA TYR A 86 7.74 -14.15 -9.43
C TYR A 86 7.95 -13.38 -8.15
N SER A 87 8.00 -14.11 -7.05
CA SER A 87 8.34 -13.53 -5.75
C SER A 87 9.83 -13.67 -5.50
N LEU A 88 10.45 -12.61 -5.00
CA LEU A 88 11.81 -12.63 -4.49
C LEU A 88 11.80 -13.14 -3.05
N SER A 89 12.83 -13.88 -2.67
CA SER A 89 12.97 -14.32 -1.30
C SER A 89 13.39 -13.15 -0.42
N PRO A 90 12.76 -12.97 0.74
CA PRO A 90 13.20 -11.93 1.67
C PRO A 90 14.63 -12.15 2.14
N ASP A 91 15.35 -11.07 2.30
CA ASP A 91 16.71 -11.11 2.84
C ASP A 91 16.71 -11.43 4.32
N THR A 92 17.71 -12.21 4.74
CA THR A 92 17.95 -12.53 6.14
C THR A 92 19.04 -11.65 6.77
N THR A 93 19.71 -10.84 5.96
CA THR A 93 20.76 -9.94 6.42
C THR A 93 20.32 -8.49 6.30
N THR A 94 20.81 -7.64 7.21
CA THR A 94 20.47 -6.22 7.24
C THR A 94 21.71 -5.32 7.03
N GLN A 95 22.81 -5.90 6.57
CA GLN A 95 24.08 -5.17 6.45
C GLN A 95 24.35 -4.62 5.04
N ILE A 96 23.36 -4.72 4.16
CA ILE A 96 23.45 -4.16 2.80
C ILE A 96 22.43 -3.04 2.66
N GLY A 97 22.72 -2.09 1.79
CA GLY A 97 21.91 -0.90 1.61
C GLY A 97 20.57 -1.14 0.90
N PHE A 98 20.41 -2.29 0.27
CA PHE A 98 19.17 -2.67 -0.41
C PHE A 98 18.74 -4.04 0.08
N THR A 99 17.58 -4.14 0.71
CA THR A 99 17.06 -5.42 1.23
C THR A 99 15.65 -5.69 0.73
N ILE A 100 15.40 -6.93 0.36
CA ILE A 100 14.04 -7.39 0.00
C ILE A 100 13.35 -7.88 1.28
N GLY A 101 12.25 -7.25 1.58
CA GLY A 101 11.35 -7.70 2.64
C GLY A 101 10.23 -8.60 2.10
N ALA A 102 9.29 -8.92 2.98
CA ALA A 102 8.14 -9.72 2.61
C ALA A 102 7.32 -9.05 1.50
N ASN A 103 6.70 -9.86 0.65
CA ASN A 103 5.82 -9.41 -0.44
C ASN A 103 6.54 -8.53 -1.48
N ASN A 104 7.82 -8.77 -1.73
CA ASN A 104 8.63 -8.02 -2.72
C ASN A 104 8.69 -6.52 -2.41
N VAL A 105 8.75 -6.15 -1.15
CA VAL A 105 9.02 -4.75 -0.76
C VAL A 105 10.52 -4.57 -0.67
N LEU A 106 11.06 -3.66 -1.48
CA LEU A 106 12.47 -3.27 -1.41
C LEU A 106 12.62 -2.15 -0.40
N HIS A 107 13.53 -2.32 0.54
CA HIS A 107 13.96 -1.28 1.49
C HIS A 107 15.30 -0.73 1.02
N VAL A 108 15.32 0.56 0.72
CA VAL A 108 16.52 1.31 0.30
C VAL A 108 17.01 2.11 1.51
N ALA A 109 18.13 1.67 2.07
CA ALA A 109 18.70 2.26 3.28
C ALA A 109 20.24 2.31 3.14
N PRO A 110 20.79 3.22 2.32
CA PRO A 110 22.22 3.24 2.02
C PRO A 110 23.09 3.25 3.28
N VAL A 111 24.04 2.34 3.33
CA VAL A 111 25.02 2.22 4.43
C VAL A 111 26.41 2.73 4.01
N SER A 112 26.61 2.97 2.73
CA SER A 112 27.89 3.43 2.18
C SER A 112 27.69 4.48 1.08
N ALA A 113 28.71 5.25 0.78
CA ALA A 113 28.68 6.27 -0.28
C ALA A 113 28.50 5.68 -1.68
N THR A 114 28.77 4.39 -1.86
CA THR A 114 28.54 3.71 -3.15
C THR A 114 27.07 3.43 -3.42
N GLU A 115 26.24 3.47 -2.41
CA GLU A 115 24.80 3.20 -2.48
C GLU A 115 23.95 4.50 -2.50
N THR A 116 24.60 5.65 -2.59
CA THR A 116 23.93 6.94 -2.51
C THR A 116 23.87 7.66 -3.85
N GLY A 117 22.99 8.65 -3.92
CA GLY A 117 22.91 9.54 -5.08
C GLY A 117 22.46 8.81 -6.34
N THR A 118 23.08 9.17 -7.43
CA THR A 118 22.82 8.56 -8.74
C THR A 118 23.35 7.15 -8.88
N LYS A 119 24.14 6.67 -7.90
CA LYS A 119 24.65 5.29 -7.89
C LYS A 119 23.59 4.31 -7.37
N ALA A 120 22.63 4.78 -6.62
CA ALA A 120 21.52 3.95 -6.12
C ALA A 120 20.61 3.55 -7.28
N THR A 121 20.89 2.40 -7.87
CA THR A 121 20.21 1.91 -9.07
C THR A 121 19.83 0.44 -8.92
N LEU A 122 18.92 0.00 -9.79
CA LEU A 122 18.54 -1.41 -9.88
C LEU A 122 19.75 -2.32 -10.20
N ALA A 123 20.71 -1.82 -10.97
CA ALA A 123 21.94 -2.57 -11.27
C ALA A 123 22.75 -2.80 -10.01
N LEU A 124 22.88 -1.79 -9.16
CA LEU A 124 23.60 -1.93 -7.88
C LEU A 124 22.87 -2.90 -6.95
N PHE A 125 21.56 -2.77 -6.82
CA PHE A 125 20.74 -3.71 -6.05
C PHE A 125 20.99 -5.16 -6.52
N ALA A 126 20.94 -5.40 -7.83
CA ALA A 126 21.15 -6.75 -8.38
C ALA A 126 22.58 -7.28 -8.10
N THR A 127 23.56 -6.37 -8.06
CA THR A 127 24.94 -6.75 -7.73
C THR A 127 25.10 -7.14 -6.26
N GLU A 128 24.41 -6.43 -5.38
CA GLU A 128 24.49 -6.68 -3.92
C GLU A 128 23.62 -7.85 -3.48
N HIS A 129 22.53 -8.10 -4.20
CA HIS A 129 21.59 -9.16 -3.85
C HIS A 129 22.02 -10.48 -4.50
N HIS A 130 22.53 -11.39 -3.71
CA HIS A 130 23.08 -12.66 -4.17
C HIS A 130 22.08 -13.48 -4.97
N GLY A 131 22.48 -13.86 -6.18
CA GLY A 131 21.70 -14.73 -7.06
C GLY A 131 20.77 -14.00 -8.01
N ILE A 132 20.66 -12.67 -7.91
CA ILE A 132 19.96 -11.88 -8.93
C ILE A 132 21.00 -11.47 -9.99
N VAL A 133 20.64 -11.71 -11.24
CA VAL A 133 21.39 -11.17 -12.38
C VAL A 133 20.44 -10.25 -13.15
N ALA A 134 20.80 -9.00 -13.28
CA ALA A 134 20.04 -8.02 -14.07
C ALA A 134 21.02 -7.29 -14.97
N THR A 135 20.92 -7.54 -16.29
CA THR A 135 21.75 -6.90 -17.30
C THR A 135 20.85 -6.48 -18.48
N SER A 136 21.39 -5.77 -19.45
CA SER A 136 20.64 -5.39 -20.65
C SER A 136 20.22 -6.59 -21.51
N SER A 137 20.72 -7.77 -21.26
CA SER A 137 20.46 -8.96 -22.09
C SER A 137 20.05 -10.19 -21.31
N SER A 138 20.14 -10.17 -19.97
CA SER A 138 19.78 -11.33 -19.15
C SER A 138 19.17 -10.93 -17.82
N LEU A 139 18.23 -11.73 -17.38
CA LEU A 139 17.58 -11.64 -16.07
C LEU A 139 17.62 -13.02 -15.46
N ALA A 140 18.15 -13.13 -14.24
CA ALA A 140 18.07 -14.39 -13.49
C ALA A 140 17.74 -14.10 -12.03
N LEU A 141 17.01 -15.01 -11.43
CA LEU A 141 16.61 -14.96 -10.02
C LEU A 141 17.25 -16.10 -9.26
N PRO A 142 17.51 -15.95 -7.97
CA PRO A 142 17.93 -17.08 -7.16
C PRO A 142 16.88 -18.19 -7.23
N THR A 143 17.34 -19.42 -7.38
CA THR A 143 16.45 -20.58 -7.48
C THR A 143 15.71 -20.76 -6.16
N PRO A 144 14.37 -20.63 -6.15
CA PRO A 144 13.65 -20.87 -4.91
C PRO A 144 13.79 -22.31 -4.48
N THR A 145 14.15 -22.53 -3.23
CA THR A 145 14.22 -23.87 -2.65
C THR A 145 12.82 -24.53 -2.72
N GLY A 146 12.72 -25.63 -3.41
CA GLY A 146 11.50 -26.45 -3.44
C GLY A 146 10.59 -26.26 -4.65
N ILE A 147 10.93 -25.39 -5.61
CA ILE A 147 10.15 -25.26 -6.84
C ILE A 147 10.95 -25.88 -8.01
N ALA A 148 10.67 -27.13 -8.30
CA ALA A 148 11.25 -27.78 -9.45
C ALA A 148 10.58 -27.29 -10.75
N ASN A 149 11.37 -27.19 -11.82
CA ASN A 149 10.90 -26.96 -13.20
C ASN A 149 10.36 -25.58 -13.53
N LYS A 150 10.65 -24.54 -12.75
CA LYS A 150 10.31 -23.17 -13.13
C LYS A 150 11.58 -22.45 -13.63
N ALA A 151 11.53 -21.88 -14.82
CA ALA A 151 12.66 -21.13 -15.34
C ALA A 151 12.92 -19.92 -14.43
N THR A 152 14.15 -19.78 -13.99
CA THR A 152 14.58 -18.65 -13.15
C THR A 152 15.66 -17.81 -13.85
N SER A 153 15.92 -18.10 -15.13
CA SER A 153 16.89 -17.36 -15.94
C SER A 153 16.35 -17.20 -17.35
N TRP A 154 16.49 -16.00 -17.90
CA TRP A 154 16.02 -15.63 -19.23
C TRP A 154 17.06 -14.75 -19.90
N LYS A 155 17.26 -14.97 -21.20
CA LYS A 155 18.13 -14.14 -22.05
C LYS A 155 17.32 -13.60 -23.21
N ASN A 156 17.74 -12.45 -23.74
CA ASN A 156 17.11 -11.88 -24.93
C ASN A 156 17.06 -12.92 -26.05
N GLY A 157 15.89 -13.15 -26.60
CA GLY A 157 15.66 -14.14 -27.64
C GLY A 157 15.17 -15.51 -27.14
N ASP A 158 15.20 -15.75 -25.83
CA ASP A 158 14.62 -16.97 -25.27
C ASP A 158 13.12 -17.01 -25.52
N VAL A 159 12.59 -18.21 -25.61
CA VAL A 159 11.15 -18.44 -25.87
C VAL A 159 10.43 -18.64 -24.54
N CYS A 160 9.30 -17.97 -24.39
CA CYS A 160 8.43 -18.13 -23.23
C CYS A 160 7.90 -19.57 -23.15
N GLY A 161 8.03 -20.17 -21.97
CA GLY A 161 7.65 -21.56 -21.72
C GLY A 161 6.15 -21.83 -21.87
N PRO A 162 5.77 -23.11 -22.03
CA PRO A 162 4.38 -23.47 -22.38
C PRO A 162 3.34 -23.14 -21.31
N GLN A 163 3.77 -22.94 -20.06
CA GLN A 163 2.84 -22.64 -18.95
C GLN A 163 2.78 -21.15 -18.63
N THR A 164 3.21 -20.30 -19.57
CA THR A 164 3.21 -18.84 -19.38
C THR A 164 2.16 -18.19 -20.27
N LYS A 165 1.80 -16.95 -19.94
CA LYS A 165 0.81 -16.17 -20.69
C LYS A 165 1.23 -15.96 -22.17
N TYR A 166 2.52 -15.87 -22.41
CA TYR A 166 3.07 -15.60 -23.74
C TYR A 166 3.80 -16.82 -24.34
N ALA A 167 3.33 -18.01 -24.04
CA ALA A 167 3.94 -19.27 -24.48
C ALA A 167 4.28 -19.24 -25.98
N GLY A 168 5.50 -19.67 -26.33
CA GLY A 168 5.98 -19.74 -27.72
C GLY A 168 6.46 -18.44 -28.31
N LYS A 169 6.32 -17.31 -27.61
CA LYS A 169 6.84 -16.00 -28.09
C LYS A 169 8.24 -15.76 -27.55
N THR A 170 9.09 -15.16 -28.37
CA THR A 170 10.41 -14.71 -27.95
C THR A 170 10.31 -13.47 -27.07
N GLY A 171 11.12 -13.39 -26.01
CA GLY A 171 11.12 -12.27 -25.09
C GLY A 171 12.40 -11.46 -25.11
N THR A 172 12.33 -10.30 -24.51
CA THR A 172 13.47 -9.41 -24.24
C THR A 172 13.45 -8.97 -22.79
N VAL A 173 14.63 -8.73 -22.24
CA VAL A 173 14.76 -8.20 -20.88
C VAL A 173 14.52 -6.70 -20.89
N GLU A 174 13.65 -6.25 -20.02
CA GLU A 174 13.27 -4.85 -19.87
C GLU A 174 13.09 -4.53 -18.39
N TYR A 175 13.26 -3.28 -18.04
CA TYR A 175 13.08 -2.76 -16.68
C TYR A 175 12.11 -1.60 -16.76
N ALA A 176 11.08 -1.63 -15.93
CA ALA A 176 10.08 -0.58 -15.89
C ALA A 176 10.03 0.03 -14.50
N TYR A 177 9.89 1.34 -14.42
CA TYR A 177 9.66 2.00 -13.16
C TYR A 177 8.60 3.10 -13.28
N TRP A 178 7.94 3.33 -12.17
CA TRP A 178 6.94 4.39 -12.04
C TRP A 178 7.29 5.20 -10.81
N MET A 179 7.35 6.50 -10.96
CA MET A 179 7.36 7.40 -9.81
C MET A 179 5.99 7.37 -9.15
N PHE A 180 5.92 7.70 -7.89
CA PHE A 180 4.65 7.74 -7.17
C PHE A 180 3.62 8.59 -7.93
N GLY A 181 2.43 8.07 -8.10
CA GLY A 181 1.34 8.73 -8.82
C GLY A 181 1.36 8.57 -10.34
N GLN A 182 2.43 8.06 -10.92
CA GLN A 182 2.47 7.85 -12.38
C GLN A 182 1.64 6.65 -12.80
N THR A 183 0.94 6.81 -13.92
CA THR A 183 0.16 5.72 -14.54
C THR A 183 0.96 4.96 -15.59
N LYS A 184 1.87 5.64 -16.28
CA LYS A 184 2.69 5.04 -17.34
C LYS A 184 4.10 4.77 -16.83
N PRO A 185 4.71 3.64 -17.20
CA PRO A 185 6.10 3.37 -16.85
C PRO A 185 7.09 4.15 -17.70
N THR A 186 8.26 4.37 -17.14
CA THR A 186 9.47 4.56 -17.94
C THR A 186 10.08 3.16 -18.12
N VAL A 187 10.27 2.76 -19.37
CA VAL A 187 10.81 1.44 -19.71
C VAL A 187 12.23 1.62 -20.26
N VAL A 188 13.17 0.87 -19.74
CA VAL A 188 14.58 0.89 -20.16
C VAL A 188 15.09 -0.55 -20.27
N THR A 189 16.16 -0.74 -21.04
CA THR A 189 16.81 -2.07 -21.16
C THR A 189 18.03 -2.21 -20.25
N ASP A 190 18.53 -1.10 -19.71
CA ASP A 190 19.71 -1.08 -18.86
C ASP A 190 19.28 -0.85 -17.41
N PRO A 191 19.51 -1.81 -16.48
CA PRO A 191 19.11 -1.64 -15.10
C PRO A 191 19.86 -0.49 -14.38
N ALA A 192 21.01 -0.06 -14.87
CA ALA A 192 21.70 1.10 -14.33
C ALA A 192 20.93 2.42 -14.57
N LYS A 193 19.98 2.40 -15.50
CA LYS A 193 19.10 3.56 -15.78
C LYS A 193 17.79 3.55 -15.00
N VAL A 194 17.64 2.59 -14.08
CA VAL A 194 16.51 2.59 -13.14
C VAL A 194 17.04 3.15 -11.82
N PRO A 195 16.83 4.44 -11.53
CA PRO A 195 17.35 5.04 -10.30
C PRO A 195 16.38 4.81 -9.16
N PHE A 196 16.90 4.61 -7.97
CA PHE A 196 16.12 4.73 -6.74
C PHE A 196 16.19 6.21 -6.31
N SER A 197 15.26 7.00 -6.80
CA SER A 197 15.33 8.46 -6.69
C SER A 197 14.20 9.08 -5.89
N ALA A 198 13.27 8.25 -5.41
CA ALA A 198 12.14 8.72 -4.59
C ALA A 198 11.56 7.55 -3.81
N ASN A 199 11.06 7.86 -2.62
CA ASN A 199 10.28 6.88 -1.85
C ASN A 199 8.99 6.49 -2.60
N GLN A 200 8.53 5.28 -2.43
CA GLN A 200 7.28 4.76 -3.02
C GLN A 200 7.33 4.61 -4.54
N MET A 201 8.50 4.36 -5.09
CA MET A 201 8.59 3.97 -6.50
C MET A 201 8.07 2.55 -6.68
N TYR A 202 7.61 2.26 -7.89
CA TYR A 202 7.30 0.90 -8.33
C TYR A 202 8.34 0.50 -9.35
N VAL A 203 8.87 -0.71 -9.22
CA VAL A 203 9.92 -1.22 -10.11
C VAL A 203 9.54 -2.62 -10.56
N THR A 204 9.64 -2.90 -11.86
CA THR A 204 9.43 -4.24 -12.40
C THR A 204 10.64 -4.64 -13.26
N MET A 205 11.23 -5.77 -12.91
CA MET A 205 12.18 -6.48 -13.76
C MET A 205 11.36 -7.40 -14.67
N ALA A 206 11.52 -7.29 -15.97
CA ALA A 206 10.63 -7.99 -16.90
C ALA A 206 11.41 -8.76 -17.96
N PHE A 207 10.84 -9.92 -18.36
CA PHE A 207 11.21 -10.62 -19.58
C PHE A 207 9.92 -10.86 -20.37
N LEU A 208 9.71 -10.09 -21.42
CA LEU A 208 8.42 -10.03 -22.13
C LEU A 208 8.61 -9.97 -23.63
N PRO A 209 7.62 -10.43 -24.42
CA PRO A 209 7.66 -10.21 -25.86
C PRO A 209 7.63 -8.74 -26.22
N SER A 210 8.27 -8.39 -27.34
CA SER A 210 8.29 -7.02 -27.84
C SER A 210 6.89 -6.42 -27.92
N GLY A 211 6.74 -5.18 -27.46
CA GLY A 211 5.49 -4.44 -27.46
C GLY A 211 4.55 -4.75 -26.30
N VAL A 212 4.93 -5.63 -25.40
CA VAL A 212 4.17 -5.88 -24.16
C VAL A 212 4.73 -5.00 -23.05
N THR A 213 3.89 -4.18 -22.46
CA THR A 213 4.31 -3.30 -21.35
C THR A 213 4.43 -4.10 -20.04
N PRO A 214 5.53 -3.97 -19.31
CA PRO A 214 5.66 -4.61 -17.99
C PRO A 214 4.54 -4.24 -17.05
N SER A 215 4.08 -5.21 -16.26
CA SER A 215 3.01 -4.99 -15.28
C SER A 215 3.52 -4.28 -14.03
N LYS A 216 2.66 -3.47 -13.41
CA LYS A 216 2.95 -2.89 -12.09
C LYS A 216 3.04 -4.00 -11.03
N PRO A 217 3.74 -3.73 -9.92
CA PRO A 217 3.66 -4.60 -8.75
C PRO A 217 2.22 -4.84 -8.31
N SER A 218 1.98 -5.98 -7.69
CA SER A 218 0.64 -6.37 -7.25
C SER A 218 0.08 -5.39 -6.21
N ALA A 219 -1.24 -5.31 -6.11
CA ALA A 219 -1.88 -4.50 -5.08
C ALA A 219 -1.43 -4.92 -3.67
N GLN A 220 -1.15 -6.21 -3.46
CA GLN A 220 -0.65 -6.72 -2.18
C GLN A 220 0.75 -6.19 -1.87
N THR A 221 1.64 -6.14 -2.87
CA THR A 221 2.99 -5.57 -2.74
C THR A 221 2.90 -4.08 -2.39
N ILE A 222 2.03 -3.34 -3.07
CA ILE A 222 1.85 -1.89 -2.84
C ILE A 222 1.31 -1.63 -1.42
N ILE A 223 0.35 -2.43 -0.97
CA ILE A 223 -0.19 -2.34 0.39
C ILE A 223 0.90 -2.68 1.43
N ALA A 224 1.70 -3.71 1.17
CA ALA A 224 2.80 -4.09 2.06
C ALA A 224 3.84 -2.96 2.16
N MET A 225 4.20 -2.36 1.03
CA MET A 225 5.10 -1.20 1.01
C MET A 225 4.54 -0.04 1.87
N SER A 226 3.25 0.27 1.71
CA SER A 226 2.61 1.34 2.49
C SER A 226 2.63 1.05 3.99
N LYS A 227 2.42 -0.20 4.38
CA LYS A 227 2.51 -0.64 5.78
C LYS A 227 3.93 -0.50 6.32
N SER A 228 4.95 -0.83 5.53
CA SER A 228 6.35 -0.67 5.93
C SER A 228 6.69 0.80 6.19
N ILE A 229 6.21 1.70 5.34
CA ILE A 229 6.39 3.16 5.50
C ILE A 229 5.72 3.64 6.80
N GLN A 230 4.50 3.20 7.06
CA GLN A 230 3.77 3.57 8.27
C GLN A 230 4.47 3.06 9.54
N ALA A 231 4.97 1.82 9.51
CA ALA A 231 5.72 1.25 10.62
C ALA A 231 7.01 2.03 10.90
N ALA A 232 7.74 2.40 9.84
CA ALA A 232 8.97 3.20 9.98
C ALA A 232 8.67 4.59 10.56
N ALA A 233 7.58 5.23 10.14
CA ALA A 233 7.16 6.53 10.67
C ALA A 233 6.79 6.46 12.16
N SER A 234 6.20 5.35 12.60
CA SER A 234 5.79 5.16 13.99
C SER A 234 6.99 4.98 14.93
N THR A 235 8.09 4.43 14.46
CA THR A 235 9.29 4.22 15.28
C THR A 235 10.11 5.49 15.49
N THR A 236 9.91 6.51 14.68
CA THR A 236 10.69 7.75 14.75
C THR A 236 10.21 8.72 15.86
N THR A 237 9.07 8.45 16.50
CA THR A 237 8.43 9.39 17.41
C THR A 237 8.92 9.31 18.86
N THR A 238 9.95 8.52 19.20
CA THR A 238 10.32 8.29 20.61
C THR A 238 11.79 8.54 20.92
N THR A 239 12.33 9.69 20.53
CA THR A 239 13.58 10.19 21.16
C THR A 239 13.63 11.71 21.11
N THR A 240 13.01 12.34 22.11
CA THR A 240 13.36 13.72 22.45
C THR A 240 14.44 13.66 23.54
N PRO A 241 15.67 14.04 23.27
CA PRO A 241 16.65 14.18 24.35
C PRO A 241 16.35 15.46 25.13
N GLY A 242 15.94 15.32 26.36
CA GLY A 242 16.09 16.33 27.39
C GLY A 242 15.34 17.66 27.21
N GLY A 243 14.03 17.67 27.42
CA GLY A 243 13.27 18.89 27.70
C GLY A 243 12.38 18.62 28.89
N SER A 244 12.52 19.48 29.94
CA SER A 244 11.74 19.38 31.17
C SER A 244 10.25 19.32 30.92
N UNK A 245 9.65 18.35 31.35
CA UNK A 245 8.43 18.16 31.08
C UNK A 245 7.56 18.89 31.85
N SER A 246 6.94 19.57 31.27
CA SER A 246 5.74 20.14 31.87
C SER A 246 4.63 19.08 31.84
N THR A 247 4.38 18.48 32.94
CA THR A 247 3.31 17.48 33.10
C THR A 247 1.94 18.15 33.03
N ILE A 248 1.22 17.92 31.95
CA ILE A 248 -0.23 18.17 31.91
C ILE A 248 -0.92 16.84 32.31
N PRO A 249 -1.69 16.81 33.39
CA PRO A 249 -2.38 15.58 33.80
C PRO A 249 -3.58 15.32 32.87
N VAL A 250 -3.46 14.33 32.01
CA VAL A 250 -4.63 13.76 31.34
C VAL A 250 -5.20 12.69 32.27
N GLY A 251 -6.47 12.85 32.61
CA GLY A 251 -7.16 11.96 33.52
C GLY A 251 -7.14 10.50 33.07
N SER A 252 -6.47 9.67 33.87
CA SER A 252 -6.43 8.23 33.65
C SER A 252 -7.68 7.58 34.20
N THR A 253 -8.46 6.95 33.34
CA THR A 253 -9.48 5.98 33.79
C THR A 253 -8.76 4.67 34.13
N VAL A 254 -8.66 4.37 35.39
CA VAL A 254 -8.06 3.14 35.91
C VAL A 254 -9.05 1.99 35.74
N ILE A 255 -8.67 0.98 34.94
CA ILE A 255 -9.36 -0.31 34.93
C ILE A 255 -8.67 -1.21 35.97
N PRO A 256 -9.35 -1.69 36.99
CA PRO A 256 -8.72 -2.56 38.00
C PRO A 256 -8.70 -4.02 37.55
N GLY A 257 -7.56 -4.65 37.61
CA GLY A 257 -7.42 -6.10 37.59
C GLY A 257 -6.36 -6.68 36.66
N SER A 258 -5.14 -6.78 37.17
CA SER A 258 -4.20 -7.91 36.99
C SER A 258 -2.88 -7.57 37.65
N SER A 259 -2.68 -8.15 38.81
CA SER A 259 -1.42 -8.07 39.54
C SER A 259 -0.45 -9.13 38.98
N THR A 260 0.58 -8.69 38.31
CA THR A 260 1.70 -9.58 37.99
C THR A 260 2.83 -9.33 38.97
N THR A 261 3.07 -10.27 39.84
CA THR A 261 4.16 -10.24 40.85
C THR A 261 5.46 -10.58 40.14
N ILE A 262 6.38 -9.63 40.06
CA ILE A 262 7.72 -9.87 39.60
C ILE A 262 8.63 -10.15 40.77
N LEU A 263 9.23 -11.35 40.81
CA LEU A 263 10.19 -11.78 41.83
C LEU A 263 11.57 -11.18 41.53
N PRO A 264 12.24 -10.55 42.49
CA PRO A 264 13.59 -10.06 42.25
C PRO A 264 14.61 -11.19 42.25
N THR A 265 15.45 -11.24 41.21
CA THR A 265 16.56 -12.18 41.11
C THR A 265 17.78 -11.56 41.81
N THR A 266 18.21 -12.18 42.88
CA THR A 266 19.46 -11.82 43.59
C THR A 266 20.65 -12.46 42.87
N THR A 267 21.53 -11.66 42.33
CA THR A 267 22.83 -12.10 41.84
C THR A 267 23.87 -11.99 42.93
N THR A 268 24.43 -13.11 43.34
CA THR A 268 25.54 -13.18 44.31
C THR A 268 26.85 -13.02 43.55
N PRO A 269 27.74 -12.10 43.94
CA PRO A 269 29.06 -12.03 43.33
C PRO A 269 29.96 -13.13 43.89
N LYS A 270 30.66 -13.86 43.02
CA LYS A 270 31.64 -14.85 43.34
C LYS A 270 33.01 -14.16 43.47
N GLY A 271 33.61 -14.21 44.67
CA GLY A 271 34.98 -13.75 44.91
C GLY A 271 36.05 -14.70 44.39
#